data_3b581166f9bb48f7539224641468e3ab
#
_entry.id   3b581166f9bb48f7539224641468e3ab
#
_cell.length_a   1.000
_cell.length_b   1.000
_cell.length_c   1.000
_cell.angle_alpha   90.00
_cell.angle_beta   90.00
_cell.angle_gamma   90.00
#
_symmetry.space_group_name_H-M   'P 1'
#
loop_
_entity.id
_entity.type
_entity.pdbx_description
1 polymer ?
#
loop_
_entity_poly.entity_id
_entity_poly.type
_entity_poly.pdbx_seq_one_letter_code
_entity_poly.pdbx_strand_id
1 'polypeptide(L)'
;MPDKPASESPPTPGADAARSAAGAVSEFGRVAAEAQSRALAEMNRMFSQMKTPALPDMSVLMTAHRRNMETLSAANRVALEGAQTVARRHMEIMQQTMSELTDTMRQITTPDAPGDKAAQQAALLKQSYERAVGNMRELSELIQRSNSEAVGLLNSRFMEAVDEVKTILNQQKAGGA
;
A
#
# COMPACT_ATOMS: atom_id res chain seq x y z
N MET A 1 16.26 51.89 2.92
CA MET A 1 15.37 50.95 3.62
C MET A 1 15.74 49.56 3.11
N PRO A 2 16.30 48.66 3.93
CA PRO A 2 16.60 47.30 3.49
C PRO A 2 15.34 46.42 3.58
N ASP A 3 15.14 45.63 2.56
CA ASP A 3 14.09 44.63 2.39
C ASP A 3 14.08 43.63 3.55
N LYS A 4 12.89 43.43 4.11
CA LYS A 4 12.60 42.48 5.15
C LYS A 4 12.43 41.10 4.48
N PRO A 5 13.20 40.05 4.84
CA PRO A 5 12.97 38.74 4.28
C PRO A 5 11.61 38.20 4.74
N ALA A 6 10.87 37.65 3.79
CA ALA A 6 9.60 36.97 4.04
C ALA A 6 9.78 35.85 5.08
N SER A 7 8.99 35.90 6.14
CA SER A 7 8.95 34.86 7.18
C SER A 7 8.39 33.57 6.57
N GLU A 8 9.24 32.60 6.31
CA GLU A 8 8.82 31.23 6.05
C GLU A 8 8.08 30.74 7.30
N SER A 9 6.81 30.42 7.13
CA SER A 9 6.00 29.80 8.18
C SER A 9 6.55 28.39 8.45
N PRO A 10 6.67 27.95 9.72
CA PRO A 10 7.17 26.64 10.03
C PRO A 10 6.25 25.55 9.46
N PRO A 11 6.80 24.43 8.95
CA PRO A 11 6.02 23.36 8.36
C PRO A 11 5.05 22.79 9.40
N THR A 12 3.78 22.74 9.04
CA THR A 12 2.73 22.14 9.87
C THR A 12 2.96 20.62 9.92
N PRO A 13 3.10 19.97 11.09
CA PRO A 13 3.37 18.54 11.22
C PRO A 13 2.38 17.63 10.47
N GLY A 14 1.16 18.10 10.25
CA GLY A 14 0.14 17.39 9.49
C GLY A 14 0.36 17.39 7.97
N ALA A 15 1.02 18.40 7.42
CA ALA A 15 1.29 18.49 5.99
C ALA A 15 2.37 17.50 5.55
N ASP A 16 3.36 17.23 6.39
CA ASP A 16 4.43 16.27 6.10
C ASP A 16 3.95 14.82 6.24
N ALA A 17 3.08 14.53 7.20
CA ALA A 17 2.44 13.22 7.32
C ALA A 17 1.51 12.93 6.12
N ALA A 18 0.75 13.92 5.66
CA ALA A 18 -0.09 13.78 4.47
C ALA A 18 0.73 13.59 3.18
N ARG A 19 1.88 14.30 3.04
CA ARG A 19 2.81 14.10 1.92
C ARG A 19 3.47 12.72 1.96
N SER A 20 3.87 12.24 3.15
CA SER A 20 4.44 10.90 3.32
C SER A 20 3.43 9.80 2.97
N ALA A 21 2.17 9.93 3.37
CA ALA A 21 1.11 8.99 3.03
C ALA A 21 0.80 9.01 1.53
N ALA A 22 0.71 10.21 0.91
CA ALA A 22 0.53 10.34 -0.53
C ALA A 22 1.74 9.81 -1.31
N GLY A 23 2.96 10.02 -0.81
CA GLY A 23 4.19 9.45 -1.35
C GLY A 23 4.20 7.92 -1.30
N ALA A 24 3.82 7.31 -0.18
CA ALA A 24 3.73 5.86 -0.02
C ALA A 24 2.69 5.24 -0.97
N VAL A 25 1.52 5.87 -1.15
CA VAL A 25 0.48 5.40 -2.08
C VAL A 25 0.96 5.51 -3.55
N SER A 26 1.66 6.60 -3.91
CA SER A 26 2.19 6.78 -5.26
C SER A 26 3.34 5.81 -5.56
N GLU A 27 4.20 5.54 -4.59
CA GLU A 27 5.30 4.59 -4.72
C GLU A 27 4.80 3.16 -4.80
N PHE A 28 3.74 2.82 -4.05
CA PHE A 28 3.06 1.53 -4.17
C PHE A 28 2.43 1.35 -5.56
N GLY A 29 1.72 2.35 -6.08
CA GLY A 29 1.16 2.31 -7.43
C GLY A 29 2.25 2.12 -8.50
N ARG A 30 3.42 2.73 -8.32
CA ARG A 30 4.57 2.58 -9.21
C ARG A 30 5.18 1.19 -9.14
N VAL A 31 5.39 0.64 -7.93
CA VAL A 31 5.95 -0.71 -7.73
C VAL A 31 5.01 -1.79 -8.29
N ALA A 32 3.70 -1.64 -8.08
CA ALA A 32 2.70 -2.56 -8.65
C ALA A 32 2.67 -2.50 -10.18
N ALA A 33 2.73 -1.30 -10.77
CA ALA A 33 2.79 -1.12 -12.21
C ALA A 33 4.09 -1.67 -12.83
N GLU A 34 5.21 -1.52 -12.12
CA GLU A 34 6.51 -2.02 -12.55
C GLU A 34 6.60 -3.56 -12.45
N ALA A 35 6.05 -4.16 -11.40
CA ALA A 35 5.92 -5.61 -11.26
C ALA A 35 5.02 -6.19 -12.37
N GLN A 36 3.92 -5.52 -12.68
CA GLN A 36 3.01 -5.89 -13.76
C GLN A 36 3.68 -5.81 -15.14
N SER A 37 4.42 -4.73 -15.42
CA SER A 37 5.11 -4.56 -16.69
C SER A 37 6.24 -5.57 -16.88
N ARG A 38 6.96 -5.94 -15.82
CA ARG A 38 7.97 -7.00 -15.84
C ARG A 38 7.35 -8.37 -16.08
N ALA A 39 6.25 -8.70 -15.39
CA ALA A 39 5.54 -9.96 -15.59
C ALA A 39 5.01 -10.10 -17.03
N LEU A 40 4.46 -9.01 -17.60
CA LEU A 40 4.02 -8.98 -19.00
C LEU A 40 5.18 -9.08 -19.98
N ALA A 41 6.33 -8.45 -19.70
CA ALA A 41 7.52 -8.51 -20.54
C ALA A 41 8.16 -9.90 -20.52
N GLU A 42 8.21 -10.58 -19.36
CA GLU A 42 8.69 -11.96 -19.26
C GLU A 42 7.74 -12.94 -19.96
N MET A 43 6.44 -12.77 -19.80
CA MET A 43 5.44 -13.55 -20.50
C MET A 43 5.55 -13.38 -22.01
N ASN A 44 5.74 -12.16 -22.51
CA ASN A 44 5.94 -11.87 -23.92
C ASN A 44 7.28 -12.43 -24.45
N ARG A 45 8.34 -12.43 -23.64
CA ARG A 45 9.62 -13.11 -23.99
C ARG A 45 9.48 -14.62 -24.07
N MET A 46 8.77 -15.24 -23.12
CA MET A 46 8.47 -16.67 -23.18
C MET A 46 7.65 -17.02 -24.42
N PHE A 47 6.64 -16.22 -24.76
CA PHE A 47 5.85 -16.40 -25.99
C PHE A 47 6.67 -16.22 -27.27
N SER A 48 7.58 -15.25 -27.31
CA SER A 48 8.42 -15.01 -28.51
C SER A 48 9.53 -16.05 -28.69
N GLN A 49 9.94 -16.76 -27.64
CA GLN A 49 10.92 -17.85 -27.72
C GLN A 49 10.31 -19.21 -28.09
N MET A 50 8.99 -19.36 -27.96
CA MET A 50 8.29 -20.54 -28.46
C MET A 50 8.12 -20.41 -29.97
N LYS A 51 8.95 -21.15 -30.72
CA LYS A 51 8.72 -21.43 -32.15
C LYS A 51 7.41 -22.19 -32.26
N THR A 52 6.35 -21.53 -32.67
CA THR A 52 5.01 -22.07 -32.77
C THR A 52 4.87 -23.04 -33.93
N PRO A 53 4.54 -24.32 -33.71
CA PRO A 53 3.71 -25.06 -34.62
C PRO A 53 2.26 -25.02 -34.10
N ALA A 54 1.35 -24.58 -34.94
CA ALA A 54 -0.07 -24.45 -34.72
C ALA A 54 -0.48 -23.36 -33.72
N LEU A 55 -1.27 -22.38 -34.18
CA LEU A 55 -1.90 -21.34 -33.38
C LEU A 55 -2.70 -21.99 -32.26
N PRO A 56 -2.45 -21.62 -30.99
CA PRO A 56 -3.30 -22.06 -29.88
C PRO A 56 -4.74 -21.61 -30.15
N ASP A 57 -5.69 -22.44 -29.78
CA ASP A 57 -7.13 -22.15 -29.95
C ASP A 57 -7.41 -20.75 -29.40
N MET A 58 -7.90 -19.86 -30.25
CA MET A 58 -8.20 -18.46 -29.89
C MET A 58 -9.15 -18.38 -28.70
N SER A 59 -9.98 -19.39 -28.48
CA SER A 59 -10.88 -19.45 -27.31
C SER A 59 -10.11 -19.58 -26.00
N VAL A 60 -9.02 -20.33 -25.98
CA VAL A 60 -8.15 -20.51 -24.82
C VAL A 60 -7.41 -19.21 -24.49
N LEU A 61 -6.89 -18.54 -25.54
CA LEU A 61 -6.21 -17.25 -25.38
C LEU A 61 -7.15 -16.17 -24.83
N MET A 62 -8.37 -16.09 -25.36
CA MET A 62 -9.39 -15.14 -24.88
C MET A 62 -9.82 -15.44 -23.43
N THR A 63 -9.91 -16.72 -23.07
CA THR A 63 -10.25 -17.14 -21.71
C THR A 63 -9.14 -16.78 -20.74
N ALA A 64 -7.87 -17.02 -21.09
CA ALA A 64 -6.72 -16.64 -20.30
C ALA A 64 -6.63 -15.11 -20.11
N HIS A 65 -6.87 -14.35 -21.19
CA HIS A 65 -6.90 -12.89 -21.14
C HIS A 65 -8.00 -12.37 -20.19
N ARG A 66 -9.22 -12.92 -20.28
CA ARG A 66 -10.30 -12.55 -19.37
C ARG A 66 -9.95 -12.81 -17.91
N ARG A 67 -9.41 -13.98 -17.59
CA ARG A 67 -8.96 -14.32 -16.23
C ARG A 67 -7.86 -13.38 -15.73
N ASN A 68 -6.93 -13.00 -16.59
CA ASN A 68 -5.90 -12.02 -16.23
C ASN A 68 -6.50 -10.66 -15.88
N MET A 69 -7.49 -10.19 -16.65
CA MET A 69 -8.18 -8.93 -16.39
C MET A 69 -9.02 -8.98 -15.10
N GLU A 70 -9.70 -10.10 -14.84
CA GLU A 70 -10.44 -10.33 -13.60
C GLU A 70 -9.51 -10.29 -12.37
N THR A 71 -8.36 -10.96 -12.44
CA THR A 71 -7.38 -10.96 -11.34
C THR A 71 -6.77 -9.59 -11.13
N LEU A 72 -6.43 -8.87 -12.20
CA LEU A 72 -5.91 -7.52 -12.12
C LEU A 72 -6.92 -6.57 -11.46
N SER A 73 -8.19 -6.67 -11.85
CA SER A 73 -9.28 -5.90 -11.26
C SER A 73 -9.46 -6.23 -9.77
N ALA A 74 -9.38 -7.52 -9.39
CA ALA A 74 -9.44 -7.95 -8.00
C ALA A 74 -8.25 -7.41 -7.18
N ALA A 75 -7.04 -7.50 -7.70
CA ALA A 75 -5.84 -6.95 -7.04
C ALA A 75 -5.91 -5.43 -6.85
N ASN A 76 -6.38 -4.69 -7.87
CA ASN A 76 -6.61 -3.26 -7.76
C ASN A 76 -7.67 -2.92 -6.70
N ARG A 77 -8.76 -3.70 -6.63
CA ARG A 77 -9.79 -3.50 -5.60
C ARG A 77 -9.22 -3.70 -4.20
N VAL A 78 -8.45 -4.76 -3.97
CA VAL A 78 -7.79 -5.03 -2.68
C VAL A 78 -6.84 -3.87 -2.32
N ALA A 79 -6.06 -3.37 -3.26
CA ALA A 79 -5.17 -2.24 -3.04
C ALA A 79 -5.93 -0.95 -2.68
N LEU A 80 -7.06 -0.67 -3.35
CA LEU A 80 -7.91 0.49 -3.05
C LEU A 80 -8.60 0.37 -1.68
N GLU A 81 -9.13 -0.80 -1.35
CA GLU A 81 -9.73 -1.08 -0.03
C GLU A 81 -8.70 -0.94 1.09
N GLY A 82 -7.46 -1.41 0.86
CA GLY A 82 -6.33 -1.20 1.76
C GLY A 82 -6.00 0.28 1.96
N ALA A 83 -5.89 1.03 0.88
CA ALA A 83 -5.62 2.47 0.93
C ALA A 83 -6.72 3.23 1.68
N GLN A 84 -7.99 2.89 1.46
CA GLN A 84 -9.13 3.48 2.19
C GLN A 84 -9.06 3.15 3.68
N THR A 85 -8.69 1.91 4.03
CA THR A 85 -8.55 1.49 5.43
C THR A 85 -7.43 2.26 6.12
N VAL A 86 -6.28 2.44 5.48
CA VAL A 86 -5.16 3.25 5.97
C VAL A 86 -5.58 4.70 6.14
N ALA A 87 -6.27 5.28 5.16
CA ALA A 87 -6.74 6.67 5.23
C ALA A 87 -7.74 6.88 6.38
N ARG A 88 -8.70 5.96 6.56
CA ARG A 88 -9.65 6.00 7.67
C ARG A 88 -8.93 5.94 9.01
N ARG A 89 -8.00 5.00 9.17
CA ARG A 89 -7.23 4.85 10.40
C ARG A 89 -6.38 6.08 10.69
N HIS A 90 -5.79 6.68 9.67
CA HIS A 90 -5.05 7.93 9.81
C HIS A 90 -5.93 9.08 10.32
N MET A 91 -7.17 9.19 9.79
CA MET A 91 -8.14 10.19 10.27
C MET A 91 -8.54 9.95 11.74
N GLU A 92 -8.76 8.69 12.15
CA GLU A 92 -9.05 8.33 13.54
C GLU A 92 -7.90 8.73 14.47
N ILE A 93 -6.64 8.43 14.06
CA ILE A 93 -5.45 8.82 14.81
C ILE A 93 -5.37 10.35 14.96
N MET A 94 -5.63 11.09 13.89
CA MET A 94 -5.64 12.56 13.94
C MET A 94 -6.71 13.09 14.91
N GLN A 95 -7.94 12.57 14.84
CA GLN A 95 -9.02 12.97 15.74
C GLN A 95 -8.67 12.68 17.21
N GLN A 96 -8.12 11.49 17.47
CA GLN A 96 -7.67 11.11 18.80
C GLN A 96 -6.55 12.04 19.31
N THR A 97 -5.56 12.33 18.48
CA THR A 97 -4.45 13.23 18.83
C THR A 97 -4.95 14.64 19.15
N MET A 98 -5.91 15.15 18.39
CA MET A 98 -6.52 16.47 18.66
C MET A 98 -7.31 16.49 19.97
N SER A 99 -8.05 15.42 20.27
CA SER A 99 -8.76 15.28 21.55
C SER A 99 -7.78 15.26 22.73
N GLU A 100 -6.72 14.47 22.63
CA GLU A 100 -5.68 14.36 23.65
C GLU A 100 -4.93 15.67 23.88
N LEU A 101 -4.65 16.41 22.80
CA LEU A 101 -4.04 17.72 22.89
C LEU A 101 -4.95 18.69 23.66
N THR A 102 -6.26 18.66 23.39
CA THR A 102 -7.24 19.49 24.07
C THR A 102 -7.32 19.14 25.56
N ASP A 103 -7.32 17.86 25.92
CA ASP A 103 -7.35 17.38 27.29
C ASP A 103 -6.05 17.73 28.03
N THR A 104 -4.90 17.61 27.37
CA THR A 104 -3.61 18.01 27.90
C THR A 104 -3.57 19.51 28.19
N MET A 105 -4.09 20.34 27.28
CA MET A 105 -4.20 21.80 27.53
C MET A 105 -5.07 22.13 28.71
N ARG A 106 -6.19 21.43 28.92
CA ARG A 106 -7.05 21.60 30.11
C ARG A 106 -6.31 21.22 31.38
N GLN A 107 -5.55 20.13 31.39
CA GLN A 107 -4.79 19.70 32.58
C GLN A 107 -3.67 20.68 32.95
N ILE A 108 -2.99 21.28 31.98
CA ILE A 108 -1.94 22.28 32.23
C ILE A 108 -2.50 23.56 32.87
N THR A 109 -3.76 23.92 32.60
CA THR A 109 -4.42 25.11 33.13
C THR A 109 -4.97 24.94 34.56
N THR A 110 -5.02 23.71 35.11
CA THR A 110 -5.41 23.45 36.50
C THR A 110 -4.28 23.83 37.47
N PRO A 111 -4.57 24.47 38.61
CA PRO A 111 -3.57 24.89 39.58
C PRO A 111 -3.15 23.72 40.49
N ASP A 112 -2.09 23.01 40.09
CA ASP A 112 -1.44 21.95 40.87
C ASP A 112 -0.06 22.38 41.37
N ALA A 113 0.49 21.63 42.34
CA ALA A 113 1.83 21.89 42.88
C ALA A 113 2.94 21.72 41.78
N PRO A 114 3.98 22.57 41.76
CA PRO A 114 4.98 22.58 40.69
C PRO A 114 5.74 21.23 40.47
N GLY A 115 5.91 20.45 41.54
CA GLY A 115 6.60 19.16 41.47
C GLY A 115 5.75 18.07 40.79
N ASP A 116 4.47 18.05 41.01
CA ASP A 116 3.54 17.10 40.44
C ASP A 116 3.34 17.35 38.93
N LYS A 117 3.39 18.63 38.52
CA LYS A 117 3.30 19.01 37.10
C LYS A 117 4.42 18.47 36.26
N ALA A 118 5.66 18.47 36.75
CA ALA A 118 6.81 17.94 35.99
C ALA A 118 6.70 16.42 35.78
N ALA A 119 6.27 15.67 36.79
CA ALA A 119 6.03 14.24 36.71
C ALA A 119 4.89 13.89 35.74
N GLN A 120 3.77 14.63 35.84
CA GLN A 120 2.63 14.48 34.91
C GLN A 120 3.02 14.77 33.46
N GLN A 121 3.78 15.85 33.23
CA GLN A 121 4.23 16.21 31.88
C GLN A 121 5.15 15.15 31.28
N ALA A 122 6.08 14.57 32.07
CA ALA A 122 6.94 13.47 31.65
C ALA A 122 6.12 12.21 31.32
N ALA A 123 5.12 11.88 32.12
CA ALA A 123 4.21 10.74 31.87
C ALA A 123 3.39 10.92 30.59
N LEU A 124 2.84 12.12 30.37
CA LEU A 124 2.10 12.45 29.14
C LEU A 124 2.98 12.36 27.89
N LEU A 125 4.22 12.86 27.97
CA LEU A 125 5.17 12.78 26.85
C LEU A 125 5.50 11.33 26.51
N LYS A 126 5.76 10.50 27.53
CA LYS A 126 6.02 9.08 27.35
C LYS A 126 4.83 8.38 26.70
N GLN A 127 3.62 8.62 27.22
CA GLN A 127 2.39 8.03 26.70
C GLN A 127 2.13 8.44 25.24
N SER A 128 2.32 9.72 24.92
CA SER A 128 2.17 10.24 23.55
C SER A 128 3.17 9.59 22.58
N TYR A 129 4.41 9.40 23.02
CA TYR A 129 5.45 8.71 22.24
C TYR A 129 5.09 7.25 22.00
N GLU A 130 4.69 6.51 23.03
CA GLU A 130 4.31 5.10 22.92
C GLU A 130 3.12 4.92 21.96
N ARG A 131 2.12 5.80 22.02
CA ARG A 131 0.99 5.81 21.09
C ARG A 131 1.40 6.15 19.67
N ALA A 132 2.27 7.14 19.47
CA ALA A 132 2.76 7.49 18.15
C ALA A 132 3.48 6.30 17.47
N VAL A 133 4.35 5.61 18.23
CA VAL A 133 5.03 4.40 17.76
C VAL A 133 4.04 3.27 17.46
N GLY A 134 3.05 3.05 18.33
CA GLY A 134 1.98 2.06 18.13
C GLY A 134 1.16 2.34 16.87
N ASN A 135 0.72 3.58 16.68
CA ASN A 135 -0.03 4.01 15.51
C ASN A 135 0.77 3.83 14.20
N MET A 136 2.06 4.17 14.23
CA MET A 136 2.94 4.00 13.07
C MET A 136 3.13 2.53 12.70
N ARG A 137 3.28 1.66 13.70
CA ARG A 137 3.35 0.20 13.49
C ARG A 137 2.06 -0.33 12.87
N GLU A 138 0.91 0.03 13.42
CA GLU A 138 -0.40 -0.39 12.92
C GLU A 138 -0.63 0.04 11.46
N LEU A 139 -0.32 1.28 11.11
CA LEU A 139 -0.41 1.76 9.73
C LEU A 139 0.53 0.99 8.79
N SER A 140 1.74 0.70 9.24
CA SER A 140 2.70 -0.12 8.47
C SER A 140 2.18 -1.54 8.24
N GLU A 141 1.60 -2.18 9.26
CA GLU A 141 1.01 -3.51 9.15
C GLU A 141 -0.18 -3.55 8.18
N LEU A 142 -1.06 -2.54 8.23
CA LEU A 142 -2.18 -2.41 7.29
C LEU A 142 -1.71 -2.29 5.84
N ILE A 143 -0.70 -1.46 5.59
CA ILE A 143 -0.10 -1.28 4.26
C ILE A 143 0.53 -2.61 3.78
N GLN A 144 1.32 -3.24 4.63
CA GLN A 144 2.01 -4.49 4.30
C GLN A 144 1.02 -5.62 4.02
N ARG A 145 -0.05 -5.73 4.80
CA ARG A 145 -1.11 -6.70 4.59
C ARG A 145 -1.80 -6.52 3.25
N SER A 146 -2.24 -5.30 2.94
CA SER A 146 -2.89 -4.99 1.66
C SER A 146 -1.98 -5.30 0.46
N ASN A 147 -0.69 -4.97 0.58
CA ASN A 147 0.30 -5.29 -0.44
C ASN A 147 0.45 -6.79 -0.64
N SER A 148 0.58 -7.54 0.46
CA SER A 148 0.75 -9.00 0.40
C SER A 148 -0.47 -9.68 -0.21
N GLU A 149 -1.68 -9.21 0.10
CA GLU A 149 -2.92 -9.74 -0.48
C GLU A 149 -3.00 -9.47 -2.00
N ALA A 150 -2.71 -8.25 -2.43
CA ALA A 150 -2.71 -7.89 -3.85
C ALA A 150 -1.64 -8.67 -4.66
N VAL A 151 -0.42 -8.76 -4.13
CA VAL A 151 0.67 -9.54 -4.75
C VAL A 151 0.35 -11.04 -4.74
N GLY A 152 -0.27 -11.54 -3.68
CA GLY A 152 -0.72 -12.94 -3.57
C GLY A 152 -1.68 -13.33 -4.70
N LEU A 153 -2.67 -12.48 -5.01
CA LEU A 153 -3.59 -12.69 -6.13
C LEU A 153 -2.87 -12.76 -7.48
N LEU A 154 -1.93 -11.84 -7.71
CA LEU A 154 -1.16 -11.81 -8.97
C LEU A 154 -0.25 -13.03 -9.11
N ASN A 155 0.40 -13.44 -8.01
CA ASN A 155 1.28 -14.62 -8.00
C ASN A 155 0.49 -15.92 -8.22
N SER A 156 -0.68 -16.06 -7.58
CA SER A 156 -1.56 -17.20 -7.80
C SER A 156 -1.96 -17.31 -9.28
N ARG A 157 -2.36 -16.20 -9.88
CA ARG A 157 -2.72 -16.17 -11.31
C ARG A 157 -1.53 -16.50 -12.21
N PHE A 158 -0.32 -16.03 -11.86
CA PHE A 158 0.89 -16.39 -12.61
C PHE A 158 1.13 -17.90 -12.60
N MET A 159 1.01 -18.56 -11.45
CA MET A 159 1.17 -20.01 -11.34
C MET A 159 0.12 -20.76 -12.17
N GLU A 160 -1.16 -20.32 -12.10
CA GLU A 160 -2.22 -20.87 -12.94
C GLU A 160 -1.91 -20.73 -14.45
N ALA A 161 -1.42 -19.56 -14.87
CA ALA A 161 -1.05 -19.33 -16.26
C ALA A 161 0.09 -20.25 -16.73
N VAL A 162 1.08 -20.51 -15.87
CA VAL A 162 2.15 -21.48 -16.15
C VAL A 162 1.60 -22.89 -16.32
N ASP A 163 0.66 -23.31 -15.48
CA ASP A 163 0.03 -24.63 -15.57
C ASP A 163 -0.90 -24.76 -16.80
N GLU A 164 -1.61 -23.68 -17.16
CA GLU A 164 -2.38 -23.61 -18.41
C GLU A 164 -1.45 -23.83 -19.63
N VAL A 165 -0.30 -23.16 -19.69
CA VAL A 165 0.68 -23.33 -20.76
C VAL A 165 1.24 -24.76 -20.82
N LYS A 166 1.59 -25.35 -19.66
CA LYS A 166 2.04 -26.75 -19.62
C LYS A 166 0.98 -27.71 -20.17
N THR A 167 -0.28 -27.49 -19.83
CA THR A 167 -1.39 -28.31 -20.29
C THR A 167 -1.54 -28.23 -21.80
N ILE A 168 -1.47 -27.04 -22.38
CA ILE A 168 -1.53 -26.81 -23.83
C ILE A 168 -0.37 -27.55 -24.55
N LEU A 169 0.85 -27.39 -24.01
CA LEU A 169 2.04 -28.06 -24.61
C LEU A 169 1.94 -29.57 -24.56
N ASN A 170 1.40 -30.14 -23.49
CA ASN A 170 1.21 -31.60 -23.37
C ASN A 170 0.12 -32.10 -24.31
N GLN A 171 -0.97 -31.36 -24.50
CA GLN A 171 -2.01 -31.71 -25.47
C GLN A 171 -1.50 -31.66 -26.90
N GLN A 172 -0.67 -30.70 -27.25
CA GLN A 172 -0.05 -30.62 -28.59
C GLN A 172 0.90 -31.79 -28.85
N LYS A 173 1.66 -32.25 -27.85
CA LYS A 173 2.51 -33.42 -27.96
C LYS A 173 1.73 -34.73 -28.15
N ALA A 174 0.59 -34.86 -27.49
CA ALA A 174 -0.28 -36.04 -27.57
C ALA A 174 -1.09 -36.10 -28.88
N GLY A 175 -1.43 -34.95 -29.48
CA GLY A 175 -2.16 -34.89 -30.75
C GLY A 175 -1.30 -34.92 -32.00
N GLY A 176 0.03 -34.89 -31.89
CA GLY A 176 1.00 -34.91 -32.99
C GLY A 176 1.74 -36.25 -33.18
N ALA A 177 1.36 -37.30 -32.45
CA ALA A 177 1.79 -38.67 -32.57
C ALA A 177 0.69 -39.52 -33.19
#